data_52fa380b9f4e70a3be3530b6a88a078e
#
_entry.id   52fa380b9f4e70a3be3530b6a88a078e
#
_cell.length_a   1.000
_cell.length_b   1.000
_cell.length_c   1.000
_cell.angle_alpha   90.00
_cell.angle_beta   90.00
_cell.angle_gamma   90.00
#
_symmetry.space_group_name_H-M   'P 1'
#
loop_
_entity.id
_entity.type
_entity.pdbx_description
1 polymer ?
#
loop_
_entity_poly.entity_id
_entity_poly.type
_entity_poly.pdbx_seq_one_letter_code
_entity_poly.pdbx_strand_id
1 'polypeptide(L)'
;MNTLVDPIGYIGSVANTTETSGGTEEEDDDELTERVFYAPEGYSVAGPALAYISLAKQFRSDVRDVTVVRPEGTAGTVDIYILLAGGKLPTASDLAALLEFLSDKTRRPLNDLVECKAPTEVPYTIDLTYTIAESDAAQVGTITEAVNQAVTDYADWQRTIGQDINPTALIARVRDAGAKWVELRSPARSAVTKSQVPKLTTQNVVYGGTEDD
;
A
#
# COMPACT_ATOMS: atom_id res chain seq x y z
N MET A 1 -25.27 -14.47 17.79
CA MET A 1 -25.27 -15.30 19.02
C MET A 1 -25.85 -14.48 20.16
N ASN A 2 -26.97 -14.92 20.76
CA ASN A 2 -27.68 -14.16 21.79
C ASN A 2 -27.48 -14.80 23.20
N THR A 3 -26.29 -15.31 23.49
CA THR A 3 -26.00 -15.92 24.78
C THR A 3 -24.94 -15.10 25.50
N LEU A 4 -25.24 -14.74 26.74
CA LEU A 4 -24.24 -14.16 27.64
C LEU A 4 -23.19 -15.24 27.95
N VAL A 5 -21.90 -14.90 27.78
CA VAL A 5 -20.77 -15.77 28.12
C VAL A 5 -20.68 -15.95 29.64
N ASP A 6 -20.97 -14.89 30.40
CA ASP A 6 -21.08 -14.94 31.86
C ASP A 6 -22.51 -14.55 32.30
N PRO A 7 -23.19 -15.37 33.09
CA PRO A 7 -24.54 -15.05 33.57
C PRO A 7 -24.51 -13.90 34.57
N ILE A 8 -25.20 -12.81 34.22
CA ILE A 8 -25.41 -11.70 35.15
C ILE A 8 -26.74 -11.92 35.84
N GLY A 9 -26.74 -11.96 37.17
CA GLY A 9 -27.95 -12.13 37.97
C GLY A 9 -29.03 -11.12 37.56
N TYR A 10 -30.29 -11.63 37.40
CA TYR A 10 -31.48 -10.88 36.99
C TYR A 10 -31.58 -10.55 35.48
N ILE A 11 -30.62 -10.93 34.61
CA ILE A 11 -30.77 -10.75 33.17
C ILE A 11 -31.11 -12.11 32.56
N GLY A 12 -32.33 -12.26 32.02
CA GLY A 12 -32.80 -13.51 31.44
C GLY A 12 -32.41 -13.69 29.95
N SER A 13 -32.24 -12.61 29.24
CA SER A 13 -31.79 -12.63 27.83
C SER A 13 -31.21 -11.29 27.40
N VAL A 14 -30.30 -11.33 26.43
CA VAL A 14 -29.75 -10.14 25.76
C VAL A 14 -29.89 -10.34 24.26
N ALA A 15 -30.41 -9.36 23.56
CA ALA A 15 -30.51 -9.37 22.10
C ALA A 15 -30.02 -8.00 21.55
N ASN A 16 -29.24 -8.05 20.49
CA ASN A 16 -28.93 -6.84 19.74
C ASN A 16 -30.17 -6.42 18.95
N THR A 17 -30.56 -5.17 19.09
CA THR A 17 -31.71 -4.58 18.38
C THR A 17 -31.33 -3.96 17.04
N THR A 18 -30.04 -3.78 16.80
CA THR A 18 -29.49 -3.26 15.55
C THR A 18 -28.37 -4.18 15.04
N GLU A 19 -28.19 -4.22 13.73
CA GLU A 19 -27.01 -4.87 13.15
C GLU A 19 -25.74 -4.16 13.62
N THR A 20 -24.68 -4.95 13.85
CA THR A 20 -23.35 -4.40 14.13
C THR A 20 -22.86 -3.68 12.89
N SER A 21 -22.48 -2.41 13.02
CA SER A 21 -21.92 -1.61 11.94
C SER A 21 -20.55 -1.06 12.36
N GLY A 22 -19.69 -0.75 11.37
CA GLY A 22 -18.38 -0.16 11.64
C GLY A 22 -17.28 -1.19 11.94
N GLY A 23 -17.52 -2.48 11.73
CA GLY A 23 -16.46 -3.49 11.66
C GLY A 23 -15.70 -3.35 10.35
N THR A 24 -14.39 -3.57 10.39
CA THR A 24 -13.54 -3.78 9.22
C THR A 24 -13.36 -5.28 9.00
N GLU A 25 -12.88 -5.67 7.83
CA GLU A 25 -12.46 -7.05 7.58
C GLU A 25 -11.33 -7.45 8.54
N GLU A 26 -11.13 -8.75 8.69
CA GLU A 26 -10.06 -9.29 9.54
C GLU A 26 -8.70 -8.81 9.03
N GLU A 27 -7.90 -8.26 9.93
CA GLU A 27 -6.55 -7.76 9.66
C GLU A 27 -5.63 -8.95 9.37
N ASP A 28 -4.82 -8.88 8.33
CA ASP A 28 -3.82 -9.91 8.05
C ASP A 28 -2.58 -9.79 8.97
N ASP A 29 -1.70 -10.81 8.93
CA ASP A 29 -0.53 -10.87 9.80
C ASP A 29 0.47 -9.73 9.53
N ASP A 30 0.57 -9.26 8.29
CA ASP A 30 1.47 -8.17 7.90
C ASP A 30 0.92 -6.84 8.40
N GLU A 31 -0.38 -6.58 8.26
CA GLU A 31 -1.07 -5.40 8.78
C GLU A 31 -1.00 -5.34 10.31
N LEU A 32 -1.23 -6.48 10.99
CA LEU A 32 -1.10 -6.61 12.44
C LEU A 32 0.33 -6.31 12.88
N THR A 33 1.33 -6.88 12.21
CA THR A 33 2.74 -6.68 12.52
C THR A 33 3.13 -5.21 12.38
N GLU A 34 2.70 -4.56 11.31
CA GLU A 34 2.94 -3.14 11.08
C GLU A 34 2.26 -2.27 12.14
N ARG A 35 1.02 -2.58 12.51
CA ARG A 35 0.29 -1.86 13.57
C ARG A 35 0.97 -2.02 14.94
N VAL A 36 1.42 -3.22 15.29
CA VAL A 36 2.17 -3.49 16.53
C VAL A 36 3.51 -2.74 16.54
N PHE A 37 4.20 -2.70 15.41
CA PHE A 37 5.47 -1.97 15.27
C PHE A 37 5.32 -0.46 15.53
N TYR A 38 4.25 0.15 15.01
CA TYR A 38 4.00 1.58 15.20
C TYR A 38 3.26 1.96 16.49
N ALA A 39 2.66 1.00 17.19
CA ALA A 39 1.87 1.29 18.40
C ALA A 39 2.64 2.05 19.49
N PRO A 40 3.92 1.75 19.80
CA PRO A 40 4.69 2.51 20.79
C PRO A 40 4.89 3.98 20.41
N GLU A 41 5.01 4.26 19.10
CA GLU A 41 5.24 5.62 18.60
C GLU A 41 4.00 6.52 18.71
N GLY A 42 2.81 5.91 18.76
CA GLY A 42 1.54 6.62 18.96
C GLY A 42 1.42 7.31 20.34
N TYR A 43 2.24 6.91 21.32
CA TYR A 43 2.30 7.55 22.64
C TYR A 43 3.23 8.77 22.66
N SER A 44 4.04 8.98 21.64
CA SER A 44 4.98 10.09 21.57
C SER A 44 4.31 11.34 20.98
N VAL A 45 4.02 12.33 21.81
CA VAL A 45 3.53 13.65 21.41
C VAL A 45 4.67 14.61 20.96
N ALA A 46 5.91 14.11 20.85
CA ALA A 46 7.07 14.93 20.48
C ALA A 46 7.25 15.13 18.96
N GLY A 47 6.33 14.64 18.11
CA GLY A 47 6.31 14.83 16.66
C GLY A 47 7.34 14.01 15.86
N PRO A 48 7.73 12.78 16.25
CA PRO A 48 8.49 11.94 15.36
C PRO A 48 7.63 11.55 14.14
N ALA A 49 8.27 11.36 12.98
CA ALA A 49 7.57 10.98 11.75
C ALA A 49 6.71 9.70 11.95
N LEU A 50 7.20 8.75 12.74
CA LEU A 50 6.50 7.50 13.05
C LEU A 50 5.19 7.72 13.83
N ALA A 51 5.11 8.73 14.69
CA ALA A 51 3.87 9.06 15.39
C ALA A 51 2.79 9.53 14.41
N TYR A 52 3.14 10.37 13.43
CA TYR A 52 2.20 10.80 12.40
C TYR A 52 1.77 9.64 11.49
N ILE A 53 2.67 8.72 11.16
CA ILE A 53 2.32 7.51 10.39
C ILE A 53 1.32 6.66 11.18
N SER A 54 1.59 6.40 12.47
CA SER A 54 0.68 5.65 13.35
C SER A 54 -0.70 6.30 13.44
N LEU A 55 -0.74 7.61 13.68
CA LEU A 55 -2.00 8.36 13.78
C LEU A 55 -2.79 8.34 12.46
N ALA A 56 -2.12 8.49 11.32
CA ALA A 56 -2.78 8.45 10.02
C ALA A 56 -3.37 7.04 9.71
N LYS A 57 -2.69 5.97 10.10
CA LYS A 57 -3.21 4.59 9.98
C LYS A 57 -4.36 4.32 10.97
N GLN A 58 -4.35 4.93 12.17
CA GLN A 58 -5.47 4.85 13.12
C GLN A 58 -6.70 5.62 12.66
N PHE A 59 -6.54 6.65 11.83
CA PHE A 59 -7.64 7.46 11.34
C PHE A 59 -8.65 6.66 10.52
N ARG A 60 -8.16 5.81 9.59
CA ARG A 60 -8.98 4.94 8.74
C ARG A 60 -8.22 3.69 8.36
N SER A 61 -8.90 2.54 8.40
CA SER A 61 -8.33 1.24 8.05
C SER A 61 -7.96 1.10 6.57
N ASP A 62 -8.53 1.92 5.68
CA ASP A 62 -8.20 1.92 4.26
C ASP A 62 -7.00 2.82 3.89
N VAL A 63 -6.29 3.38 4.87
CA VAL A 63 -5.01 4.06 4.62
C VAL A 63 -3.92 3.02 4.47
N ARG A 64 -3.55 2.73 3.21
CA ARG A 64 -2.55 1.72 2.84
C ARG A 64 -1.13 2.19 3.13
N ASP A 65 -0.79 3.40 2.72
CA ASP A 65 0.58 3.91 2.81
C ASP A 65 0.61 5.36 3.26
N VAL A 66 1.61 5.70 4.09
CA VAL A 66 1.78 7.03 4.67
C VAL A 66 3.24 7.43 4.63
N THR A 67 3.52 8.59 4.09
CA THR A 67 4.87 9.16 4.12
C THR A 67 4.84 10.54 4.73
N VAL A 68 5.75 10.79 5.67
CA VAL A 68 5.92 12.07 6.36
C VAL A 68 7.20 12.73 5.87
N VAL A 69 7.06 13.94 5.38
CA VAL A 69 8.18 14.72 4.82
C VAL A 69 8.26 16.06 5.52
N ARG A 70 9.47 16.50 5.84
CA ARG A 70 9.76 17.88 6.22
C ARG A 70 10.22 18.64 4.98
N PRO A 71 9.43 19.57 4.45
CA PRO A 71 9.86 20.35 3.28
C PRO A 71 11.11 21.19 3.62
N GLU A 72 12.04 21.24 2.70
CA GLU A 72 13.23 22.09 2.87
C GLU A 72 12.84 23.58 2.96
N GLY A 73 13.50 24.31 3.85
CA GLY A 73 13.30 25.77 4.01
C GLY A 73 12.06 26.18 4.81
N THR A 74 11.24 25.25 5.29
CA THR A 74 10.04 25.54 6.09
C THR A 74 10.15 24.91 7.49
N ALA A 75 10.70 25.67 8.43
CA ALA A 75 10.78 25.20 9.81
C ALA A 75 9.38 25.01 10.41
N GLY A 76 9.16 23.86 11.04
CA GLY A 76 7.89 23.53 11.70
C GLY A 76 6.79 22.99 10.76
N THR A 77 6.99 22.95 9.45
CA THR A 77 6.02 22.34 8.53
C THR A 77 6.26 20.85 8.41
N VAL A 78 5.17 20.07 8.43
CA VAL A 78 5.15 18.61 8.27
C VAL A 78 4.14 18.25 7.20
N ASP A 79 4.61 17.74 6.06
CA ASP A 79 3.78 17.25 4.98
C ASP A 79 3.50 15.76 5.18
N ILE A 80 2.24 15.38 5.18
CA ILE A 80 1.79 13.99 5.31
C ILE A 80 1.12 13.58 3.99
N TYR A 81 1.75 12.64 3.30
CA TYR A 81 1.21 12.05 2.08
C TYR A 81 0.57 10.72 2.42
N ILE A 82 -0.65 10.47 1.94
CA ILE A 82 -1.35 9.20 2.15
C ILE A 82 -1.79 8.58 0.83
N LEU A 83 -1.83 7.25 0.80
CA LEU A 83 -2.38 6.44 -0.27
C LEU A 83 -3.43 5.51 0.32
N LEU A 84 -4.57 5.36 -0.34
CA LEU A 84 -5.67 4.52 0.13
C LEU A 84 -5.56 3.10 -0.44
N ALA A 85 -6.34 2.19 0.11
CA ALA A 85 -6.45 0.80 -0.33
C ALA A 85 -6.68 0.71 -1.86
N GLY A 86 -6.06 -0.30 -2.48
CA GLY A 86 -6.03 -0.44 -3.93
C GLY A 86 -5.21 0.65 -4.64
N GLY A 87 -4.31 1.35 -3.93
CA GLY A 87 -3.45 2.38 -4.51
C GLY A 87 -4.19 3.63 -4.98
N LYS A 88 -5.36 3.92 -4.43
CA LYS A 88 -6.19 5.10 -4.77
C LYS A 88 -5.63 6.36 -4.12
N LEU A 89 -5.68 7.47 -4.86
CA LEU A 89 -5.37 8.77 -4.28
C LEU A 89 -6.52 9.23 -3.35
N PRO A 90 -6.19 9.88 -2.22
CA PRO A 90 -7.19 10.48 -1.34
C PRO A 90 -7.90 11.65 -2.05
N THR A 91 -9.17 11.84 -1.75
CA THR A 91 -9.93 13.02 -2.18
C THR A 91 -9.61 14.23 -1.30
N ALA A 92 -10.00 15.42 -1.74
CA ALA A 92 -9.88 16.63 -0.91
C ALA A 92 -10.64 16.51 0.42
N SER A 93 -11.78 15.81 0.44
CA SER A 93 -12.55 15.52 1.65
C SER A 93 -11.80 14.58 2.60
N ASP A 94 -11.13 13.53 2.07
CA ASP A 94 -10.32 12.61 2.89
C ASP A 94 -9.16 13.34 3.55
N LEU A 95 -8.48 14.21 2.79
CA LEU A 95 -7.36 15.01 3.30
C LEU A 95 -7.80 16.02 4.36
N ALA A 96 -8.96 16.67 4.18
CA ALA A 96 -9.52 17.59 5.16
C ALA A 96 -9.89 16.88 6.46
N ALA A 97 -10.52 15.71 6.37
CA ALA A 97 -10.89 14.91 7.55
C ALA A 97 -9.66 14.39 8.30
N LEU A 98 -8.62 13.94 7.57
CA LEU A 98 -7.35 13.54 8.17
C LEU A 98 -6.66 14.72 8.87
N LEU A 99 -6.64 15.90 8.24
CA LEU A 99 -6.05 17.10 8.82
C LEU A 99 -6.77 17.52 10.10
N GLU A 100 -8.11 17.47 10.12
CA GLU A 100 -8.92 17.75 11.32
C GLU A 100 -8.58 16.75 12.44
N PHE A 101 -8.50 15.46 12.13
CA PHE A 101 -8.14 14.41 13.08
C PHE A 101 -6.74 14.62 13.68
N LEU A 102 -5.74 14.96 12.85
CA LEU A 102 -4.36 15.21 13.27
C LEU A 102 -4.19 16.55 13.99
N SER A 103 -5.09 17.51 13.78
CA SER A 103 -5.03 18.86 14.38
C SER A 103 -5.50 18.91 15.83
N ASP A 104 -6.01 17.80 16.37
CA ASP A 104 -6.40 17.71 17.77
C ASP A 104 -5.20 18.03 18.68
N LYS A 105 -5.43 18.89 19.68
CA LYS A 105 -4.40 19.38 20.61
C LYS A 105 -3.71 18.28 21.42
N THR A 106 -4.33 17.12 21.51
CA THR A 106 -3.78 15.95 22.22
C THR A 106 -2.89 15.07 21.34
N ARG A 107 -2.89 15.30 20.02
CA ARG A 107 -2.23 14.43 19.02
C ARG A 107 -1.03 15.07 18.35
N ARG A 108 -0.93 16.39 18.31
CA ARG A 108 0.20 17.06 17.65
C ARG A 108 0.95 18.01 18.59
N PRO A 109 2.27 18.20 18.38
CA PRO A 109 3.03 19.27 18.99
C PRO A 109 2.49 20.64 18.62
N LEU A 110 2.56 21.59 19.56
CA LEU A 110 2.05 22.95 19.37
C LEU A 110 2.70 23.71 18.20
N ASN A 111 3.95 23.36 17.88
CA ASN A 111 4.78 24.08 16.90
C ASN A 111 4.76 23.46 15.50
N ASP A 112 4.09 22.31 15.29
CA ASP A 112 4.05 21.67 13.99
C ASP A 112 2.87 22.19 13.16
N LEU A 113 3.16 22.73 11.99
CA LEU A 113 2.19 23.03 10.95
C LEU A 113 2.02 21.78 10.07
N VAL A 114 0.96 21.04 10.28
CA VAL A 114 0.67 19.81 9.54
C VAL A 114 -0.12 20.13 8.28
N GLU A 115 0.31 19.58 7.15
CA GLU A 115 -0.40 19.61 5.88
C GLU A 115 -0.62 18.19 5.38
N CYS A 116 -1.85 17.83 5.02
CA CYS A 116 -2.18 16.53 4.42
C CYS A 116 -2.30 16.70 2.90
N LYS A 117 -1.60 15.83 2.16
CA LYS A 117 -1.46 15.94 0.69
C LYS A 117 -1.66 14.59 0.00
N ALA A 118 -2.17 14.63 -1.23
CA ALA A 118 -2.11 13.50 -2.13
C ALA A 118 -0.72 13.42 -2.79
N PRO A 119 -0.12 12.23 -2.94
CA PRO A 119 1.11 12.10 -3.70
C PRO A 119 0.88 12.37 -5.19
N THR A 120 1.90 12.92 -5.86
CA THR A 120 1.87 13.12 -7.31
C THR A 120 2.16 11.80 -8.03
N GLU A 121 1.35 11.47 -9.02
CA GLU A 121 1.56 10.24 -9.79
C GLU A 121 2.72 10.38 -10.79
N VAL A 122 3.61 9.38 -10.79
CA VAL A 122 4.69 9.23 -11.78
C VAL A 122 4.31 8.09 -12.73
N PRO A 123 3.88 8.38 -13.96
CA PRO A 123 3.44 7.36 -14.89
C PRO A 123 4.62 6.51 -15.38
N TYR A 124 4.39 5.20 -15.49
CA TYR A 124 5.30 4.28 -16.17
C TYR A 124 4.52 3.25 -17.00
N THR A 125 5.22 2.57 -17.89
CA THR A 125 4.66 1.51 -18.74
C THR A 125 5.44 0.23 -18.52
N ILE A 126 4.81 -0.92 -18.74
CA ILE A 126 5.47 -2.22 -18.81
C ILE A 126 5.41 -2.70 -20.27
N ASP A 127 6.56 -2.99 -20.83
CA ASP A 127 6.69 -3.61 -22.15
C ASP A 127 7.80 -4.65 -22.07
N LEU A 128 7.42 -5.93 -22.14
CA LEU A 128 8.33 -7.06 -22.09
C LEU A 128 7.89 -8.19 -23.01
N THR A 129 8.88 -8.96 -23.42
CA THR A 129 8.69 -10.26 -24.07
C THR A 129 9.39 -11.31 -23.21
N TYR A 130 8.76 -12.47 -23.04
CA TYR A 130 9.37 -13.57 -22.31
C TYR A 130 9.29 -14.86 -23.11
N THR A 131 10.26 -15.75 -22.89
CA THR A 131 10.29 -17.10 -23.45
C THR A 131 10.20 -18.12 -22.33
N ILE A 132 9.83 -19.34 -22.67
CA ILE A 132 9.69 -20.48 -21.76
C ILE A 132 10.65 -21.58 -22.25
N ALA A 133 11.20 -22.38 -21.35
CA ALA A 133 12.03 -23.52 -21.72
C ALA A 133 11.21 -24.55 -22.52
N GLU A 134 11.84 -25.21 -23.50
CA GLU A 134 11.18 -26.24 -24.35
C GLU A 134 10.67 -27.41 -23.50
N SER A 135 11.41 -27.78 -22.46
CA SER A 135 11.01 -28.79 -21.48
C SER A 135 9.66 -28.46 -20.79
N ASP A 136 9.31 -27.17 -20.68
CA ASP A 136 8.08 -26.68 -20.05
C ASP A 136 6.97 -26.36 -21.05
N ALA A 137 7.15 -26.71 -22.33
CA ALA A 137 6.20 -26.42 -23.42
C ALA A 137 4.77 -26.92 -23.13
N ALA A 138 4.62 -28.02 -22.39
CA ALA A 138 3.32 -28.53 -21.96
C ALA A 138 2.60 -27.63 -20.94
N GLN A 139 3.31 -26.73 -20.27
CA GLN A 139 2.82 -25.86 -19.20
C GLN A 139 2.66 -24.38 -19.65
N VAL A 140 2.81 -24.09 -20.95
CA VAL A 140 2.76 -22.71 -21.48
C VAL A 140 1.55 -21.93 -20.97
N GLY A 141 0.35 -22.53 -20.92
CA GLY A 141 -0.86 -21.87 -20.45
C GLY A 141 -0.75 -21.44 -18.96
N THR A 142 -0.33 -22.37 -18.11
CA THR A 142 -0.17 -22.11 -16.66
C THR A 142 0.91 -21.08 -16.39
N ILE A 143 2.05 -21.16 -17.09
CA ILE A 143 3.15 -20.20 -16.95
C ILE A 143 2.71 -18.82 -17.45
N THR A 144 1.96 -18.74 -18.54
CA THR A 144 1.42 -17.47 -19.05
C THR A 144 0.49 -16.79 -18.03
N GLU A 145 -0.38 -17.55 -17.39
CA GLU A 145 -1.24 -17.02 -16.32
C GLU A 145 -0.41 -16.56 -15.12
N ALA A 146 0.57 -17.34 -14.69
CA ALA A 146 1.47 -16.99 -13.59
C ALA A 146 2.30 -15.73 -13.89
N VAL A 147 2.80 -15.57 -15.12
CA VAL A 147 3.51 -14.35 -15.56
C VAL A 147 2.61 -13.13 -15.54
N ASN A 148 1.36 -13.25 -16.03
CA ASN A 148 0.41 -12.14 -15.98
C ASN A 148 0.06 -11.73 -14.54
N GLN A 149 -0.08 -12.72 -13.66
CA GLN A 149 -0.28 -12.45 -12.24
C GLN A 149 0.94 -11.78 -11.61
N ALA A 150 2.15 -12.26 -11.89
CA ALA A 150 3.39 -11.67 -11.40
C ALA A 150 3.59 -10.21 -11.84
N VAL A 151 3.15 -9.86 -13.05
CA VAL A 151 3.15 -8.47 -13.53
C VAL A 151 2.12 -7.63 -12.78
N THR A 152 0.96 -8.17 -12.49
CA THR A 152 -0.08 -7.50 -11.70
C THR A 152 0.40 -7.26 -10.26
N ASP A 153 0.97 -8.27 -9.63
CA ASP A 153 1.53 -8.19 -8.27
C ASP A 153 2.71 -7.21 -8.20
N TYR A 154 3.54 -7.17 -9.25
CA TYR A 154 4.58 -6.15 -9.36
C TYR A 154 3.99 -4.74 -9.41
N ALA A 155 2.96 -4.51 -10.21
CA ALA A 155 2.35 -3.19 -10.35
C ALA A 155 1.74 -2.72 -9.02
N ASP A 156 1.11 -3.63 -8.28
CA ASP A 156 0.55 -3.33 -6.97
C ASP A 156 1.65 -3.06 -5.92
N TRP A 157 2.68 -3.90 -5.87
CA TRP A 157 3.83 -3.67 -5.00
C TRP A 157 4.57 -2.36 -5.33
N GLN A 158 4.72 -2.03 -6.63
CA GLN A 158 5.37 -0.79 -7.07
C GLN A 158 4.55 0.46 -6.71
N ARG A 159 3.24 0.34 -6.50
CA ARG A 159 2.33 1.42 -6.12
C ARG A 159 2.48 1.81 -4.65
N THR A 160 3.68 2.25 -4.27
CA THR A 160 4.09 2.68 -2.92
C THR A 160 4.71 4.07 -3.00
N ILE A 161 4.41 4.95 -2.03
CA ILE A 161 4.91 6.33 -2.02
C ILE A 161 6.44 6.32 -1.84
N GLY A 162 7.15 7.03 -2.71
CA GLY A 162 8.61 7.16 -2.64
C GLY A 162 9.39 5.92 -3.10
N GLN A 163 8.72 4.92 -3.68
CA GLN A 163 9.38 3.72 -4.18
C GLN A 163 9.89 3.94 -5.60
N ASP A 164 11.20 3.85 -5.80
CA ASP A 164 11.82 3.93 -7.11
C ASP A 164 11.27 2.85 -8.05
N ILE A 165 11.06 3.19 -9.32
CA ILE A 165 10.65 2.21 -10.33
C ILE A 165 11.80 1.23 -10.55
N ASN A 166 11.56 -0.05 -10.23
CA ASN A 166 12.58 -1.09 -10.20
C ASN A 166 12.36 -2.18 -11.26
N PRO A 167 13.00 -2.05 -12.45
CA PRO A 167 12.87 -3.04 -13.51
C PRO A 167 13.42 -4.43 -13.14
N THR A 168 14.45 -4.49 -12.30
CA THR A 168 15.04 -5.77 -11.86
C THR A 168 14.07 -6.60 -11.04
N ALA A 169 13.25 -5.94 -10.19
CA ALA A 169 12.23 -6.64 -9.42
C ALA A 169 11.10 -7.21 -10.30
N LEU A 170 10.79 -6.56 -11.43
CA LEU A 170 9.85 -7.08 -12.42
C LEU A 170 10.41 -8.33 -13.10
N ILE A 171 11.66 -8.26 -13.59
CA ILE A 171 12.33 -9.40 -14.24
C ILE A 171 12.39 -10.60 -13.29
N ALA A 172 12.75 -10.38 -12.02
CA ALA A 172 12.82 -11.45 -11.03
C ALA A 172 11.47 -12.16 -10.87
N ARG A 173 10.38 -11.40 -10.66
CA ARG A 173 9.03 -11.98 -10.51
C ARG A 173 8.55 -12.74 -11.74
N VAL A 174 8.83 -12.24 -12.95
CA VAL A 174 8.47 -12.91 -14.21
C VAL A 174 9.28 -14.21 -14.39
N ARG A 175 10.54 -14.23 -13.98
CA ARG A 175 11.36 -15.45 -13.99
C ARG A 175 10.91 -16.46 -12.95
N ASP A 176 10.57 -16.02 -11.76
CA ASP A 176 10.04 -16.88 -10.70
C ASP A 176 8.68 -17.49 -11.09
N ALA A 177 7.93 -16.82 -11.96
CA ALA A 177 6.68 -17.34 -12.54
C ALA A 177 6.88 -18.41 -13.64
N GLY A 178 8.14 -18.75 -13.99
CA GLY A 178 8.49 -19.81 -14.94
C GLY A 178 9.02 -19.34 -16.31
N ALA A 179 9.26 -18.03 -16.49
CA ALA A 179 9.91 -17.56 -17.70
C ALA A 179 11.40 -17.94 -17.69
N LYS A 180 11.90 -18.49 -18.80
CA LYS A 180 13.32 -18.79 -19.00
C LYS A 180 14.12 -17.52 -19.26
N TRP A 181 13.63 -16.67 -20.14
CA TRP A 181 14.25 -15.40 -20.49
C TRP A 181 13.23 -14.27 -20.51
N VAL A 182 13.66 -13.07 -20.16
CA VAL A 182 12.81 -11.85 -20.16
C VAL A 182 13.58 -10.73 -20.85
N GLU A 183 13.03 -10.26 -21.96
CA GLU A 183 13.45 -9.05 -22.64
C GLU A 183 12.58 -7.89 -22.19
N LEU A 184 13.09 -7.05 -21.30
CA LEU A 184 12.38 -5.89 -20.77
C LEU A 184 12.78 -4.61 -21.53
N ARG A 185 11.81 -4.00 -22.22
CA ARG A 185 11.98 -2.72 -22.92
C ARG A 185 11.57 -1.54 -22.04
N SER A 186 10.59 -1.73 -21.17
CA SER A 186 10.09 -0.75 -20.22
C SER A 186 9.53 -1.47 -18.97
N PRO A 187 9.66 -0.89 -17.75
CA PRO A 187 10.21 0.42 -17.43
C PRO A 187 11.75 0.43 -17.35
N ALA A 188 12.35 1.60 -17.53
CA ALA A 188 13.70 1.86 -17.06
C ALA A 188 13.69 2.22 -15.57
N ARG A 189 14.84 2.07 -14.88
CA ARG A 189 14.96 2.55 -13.50
C ARG A 189 14.71 4.05 -13.43
N SER A 190 13.82 4.48 -12.55
CA SER A 190 13.51 5.88 -12.32
C SER A 190 13.36 6.16 -10.83
N ALA A 191 14.00 7.23 -10.36
CA ALA A 191 13.87 7.67 -8.99
C ALA A 191 12.48 8.31 -8.77
N VAL A 192 11.90 8.06 -7.60
CA VAL A 192 10.61 8.58 -7.16
C VAL A 192 10.79 9.24 -5.81
N THR A 193 10.39 10.49 -5.68
CA THR A 193 10.53 11.24 -4.43
C THR A 193 9.48 10.80 -3.40
N LYS A 194 9.73 11.12 -2.13
CA LYS A 194 8.82 10.81 -1.00
C LYS A 194 7.45 11.50 -1.07
N SER A 195 7.23 12.38 -2.04
CA SER A 195 5.95 13.04 -2.33
C SER A 195 5.27 12.48 -3.59
N GLN A 196 5.83 11.44 -4.18
CA GLN A 196 5.38 10.86 -5.43
C GLN A 196 5.06 9.38 -5.28
N VAL A 197 4.22 8.86 -6.18
CA VAL A 197 3.84 7.45 -6.26
C VAL A 197 3.87 6.96 -7.70
N PRO A 198 4.49 5.81 -8.02
CA PRO A 198 4.46 5.23 -9.36
C PRO A 198 3.04 4.86 -9.77
N LYS A 199 2.72 5.03 -11.06
CA LYS A 199 1.45 4.64 -11.65
C LYS A 199 1.66 3.90 -12.96
N LEU A 200 1.29 2.62 -12.98
CA LEU A 200 1.21 1.88 -14.23
C LEU A 200 0.10 2.47 -15.11
N THR A 201 0.44 2.84 -16.34
CA THR A 201 -0.52 3.40 -17.32
C THR A 201 -0.91 2.39 -18.39
N THR A 202 0.07 1.62 -18.88
CA THR A 202 -0.16 0.57 -19.88
C THR A 202 0.79 -0.58 -19.65
N GLN A 203 0.33 -1.79 -19.98
CA GLN A 203 1.17 -2.99 -19.98
C GLN A 203 1.04 -3.73 -21.30
N ASN A 204 2.18 -4.22 -21.81
CA ASN A 204 2.29 -5.07 -22.95
C ASN A 204 3.22 -6.25 -22.57
N VAL A 205 2.63 -7.42 -22.37
CA VAL A 205 3.32 -8.64 -21.96
C VAL A 205 3.14 -9.68 -23.06
N VAL A 206 4.22 -10.05 -23.73
CA VAL A 206 4.18 -10.90 -24.92
C VAL A 206 4.92 -12.20 -24.65
N TYR A 207 4.24 -13.32 -24.92
CA TYR A 207 4.90 -14.61 -25.02
C TYR A 207 5.67 -14.72 -26.34
N GLY A 208 6.97 -14.92 -26.27
CA GLY A 208 7.89 -14.95 -27.41
C GLY A 208 8.18 -16.35 -27.95
N GLY A 209 7.55 -17.38 -27.40
CA GLY A 209 7.78 -18.77 -27.80
C GLY A 209 8.65 -19.54 -26.79
N THR A 210 8.99 -20.79 -27.18
CA THR A 210 9.91 -21.64 -26.42
C THR A 210 11.34 -21.50 -26.91
N GLU A 211 12.29 -21.71 -26.02
CA GLU A 211 13.72 -21.76 -26.32
C GLU A 211 14.31 -23.10 -25.85
N ASP A 212 15.34 -23.58 -26.54
CA ASP A 212 16.12 -24.76 -26.13
C ASP A 212 16.61 -24.58 -24.68
N ASP A 213 16.69 -25.67 -23.91
CA ASP A 213 17.02 -25.67 -22.46
C ASP A 213 18.46 -25.22 -22.16
#